data_7b18c8abe0f9d46c51fe83ac557c76a0
#
_entry.id   7b18c8abe0f9d46c51fe83ac557c76a0
#
_cell.length_a   1.000
_cell.length_b   1.000
_cell.length_c   1.000
_cell.angle_alpha   90.00
_cell.angle_beta   90.00
_cell.angle_gamma   90.00
#
_symmetry.space_group_name_H-M   'P 1'
#
loop_
_entity.id
_entity.type
_entity.pdbx_description
1 polymer ?
#
loop_
_entity_poly.entity_id
_entity_poly.type
_entity_poly.pdbx_seq_one_letter_code
_entity_poly.pdbx_strand_id
1 'polypeptide(L)'
;TPLHFIPEEHGLSSVALQRIDSIALDGVRQGAYPGCQVIVMKEGHVMVDKTFGTHTGTGSARVQPTDIYDLASLSKTTGTVLALMKLYDKGRFNLTDRIADYLPFLQRTNKKDITIQELLYHQSGLPPGIAFYREAIDEDSYEGRLFMSRKDARHPLQLGTSTWANPNFAFKKEYVSKVKTGDYTLQICDSLWLNPSFFKEMEKKIADAPMKPKTYRYSDVGFILLRLLVEKLAGMPMDAYL
;
A
#
# COMPACT_ATOMS: atom_id res chain seq x y z
N THR A 1 -11.76 29.26 -5.04
CA THR A 1 -12.67 29.00 -3.90
C THR A 1 -13.64 27.91 -4.35
N PRO A 2 -13.75 26.77 -3.67
CA PRO A 2 -14.77 25.78 -4.01
C PRO A 2 -16.13 26.45 -3.92
N LEU A 3 -16.99 26.28 -4.93
CA LEU A 3 -18.38 26.70 -4.87
C LEU A 3 -19.06 25.88 -3.75
N HIS A 4 -19.46 26.57 -2.68
CA HIS A 4 -20.25 25.95 -1.63
C HIS A 4 -21.67 25.73 -2.16
N PHE A 5 -22.07 24.48 -2.26
CA PHE A 5 -23.43 24.09 -2.64
C PHE A 5 -24.29 23.92 -1.40
N ILE A 6 -25.59 24.16 -1.54
CA ILE A 6 -26.56 23.97 -0.45
C ILE A 6 -26.88 22.47 -0.37
N PRO A 7 -26.54 21.77 0.71
CA PRO A 7 -26.73 20.32 0.81
C PRO A 7 -28.17 19.87 0.59
N GLU A 8 -29.14 20.66 1.02
CA GLU A 8 -30.57 20.38 0.88
C GLU A 8 -31.03 20.30 -0.57
N GLU A 9 -30.45 21.08 -1.47
CA GLU A 9 -30.75 21.06 -2.92
C GLU A 9 -30.31 19.75 -3.56
N HIS A 10 -29.38 19.03 -2.89
CA HIS A 10 -28.88 17.71 -3.33
C HIS A 10 -29.38 16.55 -2.45
N GLY A 11 -30.45 16.78 -1.67
CA GLY A 11 -31.07 15.76 -0.82
C GLY A 11 -30.20 15.31 0.37
N LEU A 12 -29.28 16.18 0.83
CA LEU A 12 -28.50 16.01 2.03
C LEU A 12 -29.00 16.98 3.12
N SER A 13 -28.90 16.59 4.38
CA SER A 13 -29.22 17.47 5.51
C SER A 13 -27.94 18.14 6.03
N SER A 14 -27.88 19.46 6.00
CA SER A 14 -26.78 20.23 6.60
C SER A 14 -26.64 19.95 8.09
N VAL A 15 -27.74 19.75 8.80
CA VAL A 15 -27.74 19.37 10.23
C VAL A 15 -27.10 17.99 10.42
N ALA A 16 -27.40 17.02 9.56
CA ALA A 16 -26.76 15.70 9.61
C ALA A 16 -25.27 15.78 9.29
N LEU A 17 -24.86 16.61 8.32
CA LEU A 17 -23.46 16.82 7.96
C LEU A 17 -22.65 17.48 9.09
N GLN A 18 -23.25 18.30 9.94
CA GLN A 18 -22.58 18.89 11.13
C GLN A 18 -22.12 17.82 12.13
N ARG A 19 -22.71 16.61 12.12
CA ARG A 19 -22.25 15.50 12.97
C ARG A 19 -20.85 15.05 12.63
N ILE A 20 -20.38 15.29 11.41
CA ILE A 20 -19.00 15.02 10.98
C ILE A 20 -18.01 15.74 11.89
N ASP A 21 -18.27 17.01 12.23
CA ASP A 21 -17.42 17.81 13.11
C ASP A 21 -17.28 17.15 14.48
N SER A 22 -18.40 16.73 15.06
CA SER A 22 -18.41 16.07 16.36
C SER A 22 -17.63 14.76 16.36
N ILE A 23 -17.81 13.93 15.32
CA ILE A 23 -17.13 12.64 15.16
C ILE A 23 -15.62 12.84 14.96
N ALA A 24 -15.23 13.76 14.06
CA ALA A 24 -13.83 14.03 13.78
C ALA A 24 -13.08 14.60 14.99
N LEU A 25 -13.69 15.58 15.67
CA LEU A 25 -13.11 16.17 16.88
C LEU A 25 -13.04 15.18 18.04
N ASP A 26 -14.02 14.28 18.16
CA ASP A 26 -14.02 13.26 19.18
C ASP A 26 -12.86 12.27 18.97
N GLY A 27 -12.62 11.83 17.75
CA GLY A 27 -11.47 10.99 17.41
C GLY A 27 -10.13 11.64 17.76
N VAL A 28 -9.97 12.94 17.48
CA VAL A 28 -8.78 13.71 17.87
C VAL A 28 -8.66 13.79 19.40
N ARG A 29 -9.75 14.11 20.11
CA ARG A 29 -9.75 14.21 21.59
C ARG A 29 -9.42 12.89 22.27
N GLN A 30 -9.90 11.78 21.72
CA GLN A 30 -9.61 10.44 22.24
C GLN A 30 -8.22 9.94 21.85
N GLY A 31 -7.46 10.68 21.05
CA GLY A 31 -6.14 10.28 20.56
C GLY A 31 -6.15 9.12 19.56
N ALA A 32 -7.29 8.87 18.90
CA ALA A 32 -7.39 7.85 17.86
C ALA A 32 -6.55 8.22 16.62
N TYR A 33 -6.46 9.50 16.33
CA TYR A 33 -5.58 10.10 15.31
C TYR A 33 -5.28 11.56 15.70
N PRO A 34 -4.15 12.13 15.25
CA PRO A 34 -3.77 13.49 15.59
C PRO A 34 -4.58 14.55 14.82
N GLY A 35 -5.01 14.23 13.63
CA GLY A 35 -5.82 15.07 12.76
C GLY A 35 -6.32 14.35 11.54
N CYS A 36 -7.24 14.96 10.80
CA CYS A 36 -7.81 14.43 9.58
C CYS A 36 -8.39 15.52 8.69
N GLN A 37 -8.61 15.17 7.43
CA GLN A 37 -9.44 15.93 6.48
C GLN A 37 -10.63 15.08 6.06
N VAL A 38 -11.80 15.69 5.97
CA VAL A 38 -13.04 15.03 5.52
C VAL A 38 -13.61 15.79 4.34
N ILE A 39 -13.76 15.10 3.23
CA ILE A 39 -14.40 15.62 2.02
C ILE A 39 -15.64 14.76 1.74
N VAL A 40 -16.79 15.40 1.56
CA VAL A 40 -18.02 14.76 1.12
C VAL A 40 -18.45 15.37 -0.21
N MET A 41 -18.59 14.51 -1.20
CA MET A 41 -19.04 14.91 -2.54
C MET A 41 -20.35 14.20 -2.90
N LYS A 42 -21.22 14.91 -3.57
CA LYS A 42 -22.42 14.33 -4.20
C LYS A 42 -22.67 14.99 -5.54
N GLU A 43 -22.97 14.17 -6.57
CA GLU A 43 -23.26 14.64 -7.92
C GLU A 43 -22.16 15.57 -8.49
N GLY A 44 -20.89 15.29 -8.16
CA GLY A 44 -19.75 16.11 -8.57
C GLY A 44 -19.52 17.39 -7.76
N HIS A 45 -20.36 17.68 -6.77
CA HIS A 45 -20.28 18.88 -5.95
C HIS A 45 -19.70 18.57 -4.57
N VAL A 46 -18.83 19.46 -4.06
CA VAL A 46 -18.26 19.35 -2.72
C VAL A 46 -19.25 19.92 -1.70
N MET A 47 -19.77 19.09 -0.83
CA MET A 47 -20.72 19.45 0.22
C MET A 47 -20.01 19.73 1.54
N VAL A 48 -18.91 19.04 1.82
CA VAL A 48 -18.07 19.23 3.00
C VAL A 48 -16.61 19.15 2.55
N ASP A 49 -15.79 20.09 3.00
CA ASP A 49 -14.33 20.04 2.94
C ASP A 49 -13.81 20.69 4.23
N LYS A 50 -13.43 19.85 5.19
CA LYS A 50 -13.06 20.30 6.55
C LYS A 50 -11.81 19.58 7.02
N THR A 51 -10.99 20.31 7.77
CA THR A 51 -9.78 19.79 8.40
C THR A 51 -9.90 19.89 9.92
N PHE A 52 -9.32 18.92 10.62
CA PHE A 52 -9.40 18.81 12.08
C PHE A 52 -8.03 18.42 12.64
N GLY A 53 -7.69 18.97 13.81
CA GLY A 53 -6.49 18.59 14.55
C GLY A 53 -5.18 19.06 13.94
N THR A 54 -4.14 18.26 14.11
CA THR A 54 -2.74 18.55 13.75
C THR A 54 -2.08 17.37 13.05
N HIS A 55 -0.90 17.56 12.43
CA HIS A 55 -0.22 16.50 11.67
C HIS A 55 0.23 15.33 12.56
N THR A 56 0.85 15.61 13.71
CA THR A 56 1.49 14.58 14.56
C THR A 56 1.10 14.63 16.03
N GLY A 57 0.14 15.48 16.39
CA GLY A 57 -0.31 15.68 17.78
C GLY A 57 0.05 17.04 18.35
N THR A 58 0.13 17.13 19.67
CA THR A 58 0.31 18.41 20.39
C THR A 58 1.56 19.13 19.95
N GLY A 59 1.42 20.41 19.61
CA GLY A 59 2.52 21.28 19.20
C GLY A 59 2.93 21.21 17.73
N SER A 60 2.32 20.32 16.93
CA SER A 60 2.58 20.26 15.50
C SER A 60 1.66 21.22 14.71
N ALA A 61 1.98 21.43 13.42
CA ALA A 61 1.17 22.24 12.52
C ALA A 61 -0.26 21.68 12.39
N ARG A 62 -1.22 22.56 12.19
CA ARG A 62 -2.61 22.18 11.93
C ARG A 62 -2.75 21.53 10.55
N VAL A 63 -3.64 20.57 10.43
CA VAL A 63 -4.03 19.99 9.14
C VAL A 63 -4.62 21.09 8.26
N GLN A 64 -4.15 21.13 7.00
CA GLN A 64 -4.57 22.09 5.98
C GLN A 64 -5.33 21.42 4.85
N PRO A 65 -6.24 22.11 4.14
CA PRO A 65 -6.94 21.54 2.98
C PRO A 65 -6.00 21.14 1.83
N THR A 66 -4.77 21.67 1.82
CA THR A 66 -3.74 21.44 0.80
C THR A 66 -2.76 20.34 1.18
N ASP A 67 -2.94 19.69 2.35
CA ASP A 67 -2.06 18.62 2.78
C ASP A 67 -2.16 17.40 1.86
N ILE A 68 -1.02 16.76 1.65
CA ILE A 68 -0.91 15.54 0.83
C ILE A 68 -0.85 14.34 1.77
N TYR A 69 -1.68 13.33 1.48
CA TYR A 69 -1.77 12.10 2.25
C TYR A 69 -1.21 10.92 1.47
N ASP A 70 -0.49 10.04 2.16
CA ASP A 70 -0.20 8.72 1.63
C ASP A 70 -1.52 7.94 1.47
N LEU A 71 -1.85 7.56 0.24
CA LEU A 71 -3.07 6.82 -0.06
C LEU A 71 -3.02 5.37 0.43
N ALA A 72 -1.84 4.87 0.78
CA ALA A 72 -1.64 3.49 1.24
C ALA A 72 -2.43 2.51 0.36
N SER A 73 -3.31 1.68 0.95
CA SER A 73 -4.09 0.69 0.20
C SER A 73 -5.14 1.25 -0.75
N LEU A 74 -5.50 2.51 -0.68
CA LEU A 74 -6.33 3.14 -1.72
C LEU A 74 -5.64 3.12 -3.09
N SER A 75 -4.30 3.05 -3.13
CA SER A 75 -3.53 2.85 -4.37
C SER A 75 -3.95 1.58 -5.13
N LYS A 76 -4.50 0.57 -4.46
CA LYS A 76 -5.04 -0.62 -5.12
C LYS A 76 -6.21 -0.27 -6.04
N THR A 77 -7.13 0.54 -5.57
CA THR A 77 -8.33 0.94 -6.32
C THR A 77 -8.06 2.08 -7.28
N THR A 78 -7.37 3.13 -6.83
CA THR A 78 -7.10 4.33 -7.64
C THR A 78 -5.96 4.15 -8.63
N GLY A 79 -5.09 3.17 -8.45
CA GLY A 79 -4.01 2.83 -9.35
C GLY A 79 -4.26 1.50 -10.07
N THR A 80 -4.00 0.37 -9.39
CA THR A 80 -3.97 -0.94 -10.02
C THR A 80 -5.30 -1.32 -10.70
N VAL A 81 -6.44 -1.09 -10.02
CA VAL A 81 -7.77 -1.43 -10.60
C VAL A 81 -8.05 -0.56 -11.81
N LEU A 82 -7.78 0.75 -11.76
CA LEU A 82 -8.00 1.63 -12.93
C LEU A 82 -7.14 1.23 -14.13
N ALA A 83 -5.87 0.87 -13.89
CA ALA A 83 -5.00 0.35 -14.96
C ALA A 83 -5.54 -0.96 -15.56
N LEU A 84 -6.04 -1.87 -14.72
CA LEU A 84 -6.66 -3.12 -15.17
C LEU A 84 -7.96 -2.87 -15.93
N MET A 85 -8.82 -1.94 -15.49
CA MET A 85 -10.03 -1.56 -16.22
C MET A 85 -9.71 -1.07 -17.63
N LYS A 86 -8.70 -0.21 -17.76
CA LYS A 86 -8.22 0.29 -19.07
C LYS A 86 -7.66 -0.83 -19.96
N LEU A 87 -6.99 -1.85 -19.38
CA LEU A 87 -6.50 -3.02 -20.12
C LEU A 87 -7.64 -3.98 -20.50
N TYR A 88 -8.60 -4.18 -19.60
CA TYR A 88 -9.77 -5.01 -19.82
C TYR A 88 -10.65 -4.45 -20.95
N ASP A 89 -10.91 -3.14 -20.95
CA ASP A 89 -11.65 -2.44 -22.00
C ASP A 89 -10.99 -2.60 -23.38
N LYS A 90 -9.64 -2.71 -23.40
CA LYS A 90 -8.87 -3.01 -24.61
C LYS A 90 -8.79 -4.50 -24.98
N GLY A 91 -9.51 -5.36 -24.26
CA GLY A 91 -9.53 -6.80 -24.49
C GLY A 91 -8.18 -7.52 -24.28
N ARG A 92 -7.32 -6.96 -23.39
CA ARG A 92 -5.95 -7.49 -23.19
C ARG A 92 -5.92 -8.71 -22.26
N PHE A 93 -6.97 -8.99 -21.51
CA PHE A 93 -7.13 -10.16 -20.65
C PHE A 93 -8.62 -10.38 -20.33
N ASN A 94 -8.96 -11.56 -19.80
CA ASN A 94 -10.27 -11.88 -19.25
C ASN A 94 -10.16 -12.10 -17.73
N LEU A 95 -11.24 -11.83 -16.99
CA LEU A 95 -11.26 -12.04 -15.53
C LEU A 95 -11.04 -13.51 -15.12
N THR A 96 -11.42 -14.44 -16.00
CA THR A 96 -11.26 -15.88 -15.81
C THR A 96 -9.87 -16.41 -16.19
N ASP A 97 -9.03 -15.59 -16.81
CA ASP A 97 -7.68 -15.99 -17.17
C ASP A 97 -6.84 -16.28 -15.90
N ARG A 98 -5.96 -17.25 -15.99
CA ARG A 98 -5.04 -17.59 -14.89
C ARG A 98 -3.88 -16.60 -14.88
N ILE A 99 -3.56 -16.08 -13.72
CA ILE A 99 -2.42 -15.15 -13.57
C ILE A 99 -1.10 -15.80 -14.01
N ALA A 100 -0.97 -17.12 -13.88
CA ALA A 100 0.22 -17.87 -14.28
C ALA A 100 0.44 -17.91 -15.80
N ASP A 101 -0.58 -17.64 -16.62
CA ASP A 101 -0.44 -17.55 -18.07
C ASP A 101 0.33 -16.27 -18.48
N TYR A 102 0.32 -15.27 -17.64
CA TYR A 102 1.03 -13.99 -17.79
C TYR A 102 2.33 -13.91 -16.98
N LEU A 103 2.39 -14.60 -15.84
CA LEU A 103 3.52 -14.60 -14.91
C LEU A 103 4.11 -16.02 -14.78
N PRO A 104 5.07 -16.40 -15.66
CA PRO A 104 5.55 -17.78 -15.79
C PRO A 104 6.14 -18.38 -14.51
N PHE A 105 6.65 -17.59 -13.57
CA PHE A 105 7.21 -18.08 -12.32
C PHE A 105 6.16 -18.79 -11.42
N LEU A 106 4.86 -18.63 -11.71
CA LEU A 106 3.75 -19.29 -11.00
C LEU A 106 3.33 -20.62 -11.63
N GLN A 107 3.72 -20.92 -12.89
CA GLN A 107 3.20 -22.08 -13.66
C GLN A 107 3.47 -23.43 -13.01
N ARG A 108 4.59 -23.58 -12.31
CA ARG A 108 4.99 -24.83 -11.65
C ARG A 108 4.76 -24.82 -10.14
N THR A 109 3.82 -23.99 -9.67
CA THR A 109 3.50 -23.84 -8.27
C THR A 109 2.04 -24.22 -7.97
N ASN A 110 1.67 -24.28 -6.71
CA ASN A 110 0.28 -24.45 -6.29
C ASN A 110 -0.61 -23.21 -6.55
N LYS A 111 -0.07 -22.19 -7.22
CA LYS A 111 -0.74 -20.94 -7.57
C LYS A 111 -1.12 -20.86 -9.05
N LYS A 112 -0.79 -21.92 -9.84
CA LYS A 112 -0.99 -21.95 -11.30
C LYS A 112 -2.44 -21.72 -11.73
N ASP A 113 -3.41 -22.06 -10.88
CA ASP A 113 -4.85 -22.00 -11.19
C ASP A 113 -5.55 -20.81 -10.51
N ILE A 114 -4.81 -19.81 -10.05
CA ILE A 114 -5.38 -18.56 -9.52
C ILE A 114 -5.84 -17.71 -10.70
N THR A 115 -7.11 -17.30 -10.70
CA THR A 115 -7.65 -16.39 -11.70
C THR A 115 -7.44 -14.92 -11.32
N ILE A 116 -7.47 -14.03 -12.33
CA ILE A 116 -7.40 -12.58 -12.12
C ILE A 116 -8.58 -12.10 -11.25
N GLN A 117 -9.77 -12.66 -11.46
CA GLN A 117 -10.96 -12.37 -10.64
C GLN A 117 -10.74 -12.71 -9.17
N GLU A 118 -10.17 -13.87 -8.86
CA GLU A 118 -9.89 -14.28 -7.48
C GLU A 118 -8.89 -13.34 -6.78
N LEU A 119 -7.93 -12.78 -7.53
CA LEU A 119 -7.01 -11.77 -7.00
C LEU A 119 -7.73 -10.46 -6.68
N LEU A 120 -8.56 -9.97 -7.61
CA LEU A 120 -9.33 -8.73 -7.44
C LEU A 120 -10.32 -8.81 -6.26
N TYR A 121 -10.90 -9.98 -6.02
CA TYR A 121 -11.85 -10.19 -4.93
C TYR A 121 -11.19 -10.63 -3.61
N HIS A 122 -9.87 -10.69 -3.57
CA HIS A 122 -9.14 -11.21 -2.40
C HIS A 122 -9.55 -12.65 -2.01
N GLN A 123 -9.86 -13.49 -3.00
CA GLN A 123 -10.31 -14.86 -2.82
C GLN A 123 -9.31 -15.90 -3.35
N SER A 124 -8.07 -15.49 -3.60
CA SER A 124 -7.03 -16.33 -4.22
C SER A 124 -6.42 -17.37 -3.28
N GLY A 125 -6.61 -17.24 -1.96
CA GLY A 125 -5.94 -18.09 -0.95
C GLY A 125 -4.50 -17.68 -0.65
N LEU A 126 -3.98 -16.60 -1.24
CA LEU A 126 -2.66 -16.06 -0.96
C LEU A 126 -2.58 -15.47 0.47
N PRO A 127 -1.38 -15.43 1.08
CA PRO A 127 -1.19 -14.80 2.37
C PRO A 127 -1.49 -13.29 2.31
N PRO A 128 -1.87 -12.65 3.44
CA PRO A 128 -2.13 -11.22 3.49
C PRO A 128 -0.92 -10.38 3.06
N GLY A 129 0.28 -10.78 3.44
CA GLY A 129 1.53 -10.11 3.11
C GLY A 129 2.73 -11.04 3.21
N ILE A 130 3.82 -10.64 2.61
CA ILE A 130 5.14 -11.27 2.74
C ILE A 130 6.13 -10.18 3.10
N ALA A 131 6.92 -10.40 4.15
CA ALA A 131 7.91 -9.43 4.62
C ALA A 131 9.19 -9.49 3.75
N PHE A 132 9.09 -9.12 2.48
CA PHE A 132 10.19 -9.19 1.51
C PHE A 132 11.45 -8.45 1.98
N TYR A 133 11.30 -7.35 2.71
CA TYR A 133 12.43 -6.58 3.22
C TYR A 133 13.42 -7.41 4.05
N ARG A 134 12.97 -8.49 4.69
CA ARG A 134 13.84 -9.38 5.47
C ARG A 134 14.90 -10.04 4.61
N GLU A 135 14.59 -10.33 3.35
CA GLU A 135 15.54 -10.94 2.43
C GLU A 135 16.67 -9.98 2.05
N ALA A 136 16.42 -8.67 2.14
CA ALA A 136 17.43 -7.66 1.89
C ALA A 136 18.28 -7.32 3.12
N ILE A 137 17.90 -7.81 4.32
CA ILE A 137 18.64 -7.56 5.56
C ILE A 137 19.67 -8.66 5.75
N ASP A 138 20.87 -8.27 6.11
CA ASP A 138 21.94 -9.17 6.51
C ASP A 138 21.72 -9.58 7.98
N GLU A 139 21.27 -10.81 8.19
CA GLU A 139 20.95 -11.34 9.52
C GLU A 139 22.19 -11.49 10.41
N ASP A 140 23.38 -11.61 9.84
CA ASP A 140 24.64 -11.70 10.56
C ASP A 140 25.15 -10.31 11.02
N SER A 141 24.51 -9.23 10.56
CA SER A 141 24.90 -7.85 10.87
C SER A 141 24.42 -7.34 12.22
N TYR A 142 23.54 -8.08 12.90
CA TYR A 142 22.99 -7.68 14.21
C TYR A 142 22.76 -8.88 15.12
N GLU A 143 22.79 -8.63 16.42
CA GLU A 143 22.54 -9.66 17.42
C GLU A 143 21.07 -9.67 17.88
N GLY A 144 20.51 -10.87 18.06
CA GLY A 144 19.18 -11.09 18.63
C GLY A 144 18.06 -10.83 17.64
N ARG A 145 17.06 -10.02 18.01
CA ARG A 145 15.91 -9.71 17.19
C ARG A 145 16.01 -8.32 16.58
N LEU A 146 15.56 -8.17 15.35
CA LEU A 146 15.46 -6.85 14.70
C LEU A 146 14.33 -5.99 15.28
N PHE A 147 13.22 -6.64 15.69
CA PHE A 147 12.04 -5.95 16.24
C PHE A 147 11.64 -6.54 17.58
N MET A 148 11.19 -5.67 18.47
CA MET A 148 10.64 -6.00 19.79
C MET A 148 9.33 -5.28 20.04
N SER A 149 8.48 -5.86 20.90
CA SER A 149 7.20 -5.23 21.32
C SER A 149 7.37 -4.14 22.38
N ARG A 150 8.56 -3.98 22.93
CA ARG A 150 8.89 -2.99 23.97
C ARG A 150 10.22 -2.33 23.64
N LYS A 151 10.37 -1.08 24.10
CA LYS A 151 11.65 -0.37 24.07
C LYS A 151 12.65 -1.04 25.00
N ASP A 152 13.86 -1.23 24.52
CA ASP A 152 15.02 -1.58 25.32
C ASP A 152 16.30 -0.88 24.78
N ALA A 153 17.45 -1.17 25.37
CA ALA A 153 18.72 -0.53 24.99
C ALA A 153 19.13 -0.84 23.52
N ARG A 154 18.75 -1.99 22.98
CA ARG A 154 19.05 -2.39 21.60
C ARG A 154 17.97 -1.97 20.61
N HIS A 155 16.76 -1.68 21.09
CA HIS A 155 15.58 -1.32 20.27
C HIS A 155 15.05 0.06 20.68
N PRO A 156 15.82 1.14 20.46
CA PRO A 156 15.42 2.50 20.85
C PRO A 156 14.42 3.15 19.87
N LEU A 157 14.36 2.66 18.62
CA LEU A 157 13.61 3.28 17.53
C LEU A 157 12.17 2.75 17.50
N GLN A 158 11.21 3.62 17.79
CA GLN A 158 9.79 3.28 17.71
C GLN A 158 9.31 3.38 16.26
N LEU A 159 8.75 2.29 15.74
CA LEU A 159 8.16 2.21 14.40
C LEU A 159 6.63 2.15 14.43
N GLY A 160 6.05 1.88 15.58
CA GLY A 160 4.60 1.78 15.77
C GLY A 160 4.25 1.65 17.25
N THR A 161 2.97 1.58 17.56
CA THR A 161 2.46 1.55 18.96
C THR A 161 3.13 0.46 19.81
N SER A 162 3.39 -0.70 19.23
CA SER A 162 4.01 -1.84 19.92
C SER A 162 5.16 -2.47 19.10
N THR A 163 5.89 -1.63 18.35
CA THR A 163 7.02 -2.11 17.53
C THR A 163 8.21 -1.18 17.70
N TRP A 164 9.30 -1.75 18.22
CA TRP A 164 10.58 -1.08 18.44
C TRP A 164 11.67 -1.80 17.65
N ALA A 165 12.53 -1.06 16.97
CA ALA A 165 13.55 -1.61 16.09
C ALA A 165 14.96 -1.41 16.65
N ASN A 166 15.82 -2.39 16.33
CA ASN A 166 17.26 -2.25 16.41
C ASN A 166 17.75 -1.52 15.15
N PRO A 167 18.30 -0.31 15.25
CA PRO A 167 18.82 0.44 14.09
C PRO A 167 20.17 -0.09 13.60
N ASN A 168 20.86 -0.93 14.39
CA ASN A 168 22.19 -1.43 14.09
C ASN A 168 22.13 -2.71 13.27
N PHE A 169 21.68 -2.59 12.01
CA PHE A 169 21.71 -3.67 11.04
C PHE A 169 22.29 -3.16 9.71
N ALA A 170 22.72 -4.07 8.86
CA ALA A 170 23.13 -3.79 7.50
C ALA A 170 22.20 -4.45 6.49
N PHE A 171 22.09 -3.86 5.31
CA PHE A 171 21.50 -4.53 4.16
C PHE A 171 22.54 -5.41 3.47
N LYS A 172 22.08 -6.50 2.87
CA LYS A 172 22.89 -7.32 1.98
C LYS A 172 23.37 -6.47 0.80
N LYS A 173 24.69 -6.42 0.63
CA LYS A 173 25.33 -5.61 -0.42
C LYS A 173 24.92 -6.01 -1.84
N GLU A 174 24.47 -7.25 -2.04
CA GLU A 174 23.97 -7.72 -3.33
C GLU A 174 22.65 -7.08 -3.75
N TYR A 175 21.85 -6.61 -2.78
CA TYR A 175 20.51 -6.04 -3.03
C TYR A 175 20.42 -4.54 -2.81
N VAL A 176 21.15 -3.99 -1.84
CA VAL A 176 20.98 -2.57 -1.46
C VAL A 176 22.34 -1.84 -1.43
N SER A 177 22.35 -0.66 -2.02
CA SER A 177 23.49 0.27 -2.02
C SER A 177 23.06 1.65 -1.55
N LYS A 178 24.02 2.37 -0.92
CA LYS A 178 23.85 3.80 -0.59
C LYS A 178 24.15 4.73 -1.76
N VAL A 179 24.64 4.18 -2.86
CA VAL A 179 25.05 4.93 -4.05
C VAL A 179 24.36 4.32 -5.28
N LYS A 180 23.82 5.18 -6.14
CA LYS A 180 23.33 4.76 -7.44
C LYS A 180 24.49 4.30 -8.32
N THR A 181 24.39 3.07 -8.85
CA THR A 181 25.35 2.51 -9.83
C THR A 181 24.61 1.80 -10.95
N GLY A 182 25.31 1.22 -11.91
CA GLY A 182 24.70 0.46 -12.99
C GLY A 182 23.82 -0.71 -12.54
N ASP A 183 24.13 -1.33 -11.41
CA ASP A 183 23.37 -2.47 -10.87
C ASP A 183 22.26 -2.05 -9.88
N TYR A 184 22.41 -0.90 -9.24
CA TYR A 184 21.48 -0.40 -8.23
C TYR A 184 20.75 0.82 -8.80
N THR A 185 19.69 0.56 -9.55
CA THR A 185 18.99 1.56 -10.36
C THR A 185 17.68 2.04 -9.77
N LEU A 186 17.08 1.28 -8.85
CA LEU A 186 15.79 1.60 -8.25
C LEU A 186 15.97 2.32 -6.91
N GLN A 187 15.52 3.55 -6.84
CA GLN A 187 15.55 4.32 -5.59
C GLN A 187 14.47 3.80 -4.63
N ILE A 188 14.87 3.43 -3.40
CA ILE A 188 13.96 3.03 -2.33
C ILE A 188 13.54 4.25 -1.51
N CYS A 189 14.51 5.04 -1.12
CA CYS A 189 14.37 6.32 -0.42
C CYS A 189 15.64 7.14 -0.61
N ASP A 190 15.75 8.30 0.03
CA ASP A 190 16.95 9.10 -0.01
C ASP A 190 18.17 8.27 0.41
N SER A 191 19.18 8.27 -0.46
CA SER A 191 20.45 7.56 -0.25
C SER A 191 20.38 6.03 -0.15
N LEU A 192 19.29 5.40 -0.63
CA LEU A 192 19.18 3.93 -0.74
C LEU A 192 18.66 3.51 -2.12
N TRP A 193 19.39 2.57 -2.73
CA TRP A 193 19.14 2.06 -4.07
C TRP A 193 19.06 0.54 -4.06
N LEU A 194 18.05 -0.01 -4.74
CA LEU A 194 17.82 -1.44 -4.88
C LEU A 194 18.37 -1.96 -6.21
N ASN A 195 19.01 -3.12 -6.16
CA ASN A 195 19.32 -3.90 -7.35
C ASN A 195 18.04 -4.60 -7.84
N PRO A 196 17.63 -4.44 -9.10
CA PRO A 196 16.45 -5.11 -9.66
C PRO A 196 16.46 -6.64 -9.54
N SER A 197 17.63 -7.26 -9.36
CA SER A 197 17.72 -8.71 -9.12
C SER A 197 16.94 -9.17 -7.89
N PHE A 198 16.68 -8.27 -6.94
CA PHE A 198 15.86 -8.54 -5.75
C PHE A 198 14.42 -8.97 -6.11
N PHE A 199 13.89 -8.56 -7.25
CA PHE A 199 12.58 -9.01 -7.70
C PHE A 199 12.50 -10.53 -7.90
N LYS A 200 13.61 -11.20 -8.24
CA LYS A 200 13.65 -12.66 -8.34
C LYS A 200 13.45 -13.34 -6.98
N GLU A 201 13.99 -12.74 -5.91
CA GLU A 201 13.74 -13.22 -4.54
C GLU A 201 12.28 -13.01 -4.14
N MET A 202 11.69 -11.88 -4.52
CA MET A 202 10.27 -11.63 -4.29
C MET A 202 9.39 -12.67 -5.04
N GLU A 203 9.67 -12.93 -6.31
CA GLU A 203 8.98 -13.95 -7.13
C GLU A 203 9.09 -15.33 -6.48
N LYS A 204 10.29 -15.72 -6.04
CA LYS A 204 10.53 -16.99 -5.34
C LYS A 204 9.72 -17.06 -4.03
N LYS A 205 9.75 -16.03 -3.20
CA LYS A 205 8.96 -15.99 -1.96
C LYS A 205 7.46 -16.09 -2.20
N ILE A 206 6.96 -15.48 -3.26
CA ILE A 206 5.55 -15.60 -3.66
C ILE A 206 5.29 -17.04 -4.13
N ALA A 207 6.17 -17.60 -4.97
CA ALA A 207 6.03 -18.96 -5.48
C ALA A 207 5.99 -20.01 -4.35
N ASP A 208 6.83 -19.85 -3.34
CA ASP A 208 6.98 -20.77 -2.19
C ASP A 208 5.93 -20.52 -1.08
N ALA A 209 5.25 -19.37 -1.07
CA ALA A 209 4.31 -19.01 -0.02
C ALA A 209 3.17 -20.05 0.12
N PRO A 210 2.78 -20.41 1.34
CA PRO A 210 1.70 -21.37 1.57
C PRO A 210 0.36 -20.80 1.11
N MET A 211 -0.47 -21.67 0.53
CA MET A 211 -1.84 -21.36 0.13
C MET A 211 -2.82 -21.74 1.25
N LYS A 212 -3.88 -20.95 1.38
CA LYS A 212 -5.05 -21.22 2.22
C LYS A 212 -6.27 -21.50 1.32
N PRO A 213 -7.39 -22.00 1.86
CA PRO A 213 -8.63 -22.13 1.08
C PRO A 213 -9.01 -20.82 0.40
N LYS A 214 -9.56 -20.92 -0.80
CA LYS A 214 -10.02 -19.78 -1.62
C LYS A 214 -11.27 -19.14 -1.03
N THR A 215 -11.11 -18.42 0.08
CA THR A 215 -12.15 -17.63 0.74
C THR A 215 -11.67 -16.18 0.82
N TYR A 216 -12.58 -15.25 1.10
CA TYR A 216 -12.21 -13.85 1.25
C TYR A 216 -11.11 -13.69 2.34
N ARG A 217 -9.98 -13.19 1.90
CA ARG A 217 -8.84 -12.81 2.75
C ARG A 217 -8.07 -11.70 2.06
N TYR A 218 -8.14 -10.51 2.63
CA TYR A 218 -7.38 -9.37 2.12
C TYR A 218 -5.91 -9.75 1.93
N SER A 219 -5.36 -9.48 0.74
CA SER A 219 -4.00 -9.85 0.36
C SER A 219 -3.32 -8.75 -0.44
N ASP A 220 -2.24 -8.20 0.10
CA ASP A 220 -1.33 -7.31 -0.63
C ASP A 220 -0.58 -8.09 -1.72
N VAL A 221 -0.26 -9.37 -1.45
CA VAL A 221 0.45 -10.23 -2.41
C VAL A 221 -0.35 -10.37 -3.72
N GLY A 222 -1.69 -10.51 -3.60
CA GLY A 222 -2.57 -10.55 -4.77
C GLY A 222 -2.46 -9.28 -5.62
N PHE A 223 -2.39 -8.13 -5.01
CA PHE A 223 -2.27 -6.85 -5.72
C PHE A 223 -0.86 -6.58 -6.26
N ILE A 224 0.19 -7.16 -5.64
CA ILE A 224 1.53 -7.19 -6.24
C ILE A 224 1.50 -7.98 -7.55
N LEU A 225 0.84 -9.15 -7.59
CA LEU A 225 0.69 -9.93 -8.84
C LEU A 225 -0.12 -9.17 -9.89
N LEU A 226 -1.20 -8.47 -9.49
CA LEU A 226 -1.99 -7.65 -10.41
C LEU A 226 -1.19 -6.46 -10.95
N ARG A 227 -0.33 -5.82 -10.15
CA ARG A 227 0.60 -4.81 -10.66
C ARG A 227 1.55 -5.39 -11.71
N LEU A 228 2.16 -6.55 -11.43
CA LEU A 228 3.04 -7.23 -12.40
C LEU A 228 2.29 -7.59 -13.70
N LEU A 229 1.01 -7.96 -13.61
CA LEU A 229 0.16 -8.18 -14.77
C LEU A 229 -0.02 -6.90 -15.59
N VAL A 230 -0.32 -5.77 -14.93
CA VAL A 230 -0.45 -4.46 -15.61
C VAL A 230 0.83 -4.15 -16.37
N GLU A 231 1.99 -4.22 -15.74
CA GLU A 231 3.28 -3.92 -16.35
C GLU A 231 3.60 -4.86 -17.50
N LYS A 232 3.28 -6.16 -17.35
CA LYS A 232 3.45 -7.17 -18.42
C LYS A 232 2.59 -6.86 -19.65
N LEU A 233 1.33 -6.48 -19.45
CA LEU A 233 0.39 -6.20 -20.55
C LEU A 233 0.59 -4.82 -21.16
N ALA A 234 0.97 -3.84 -20.36
CA ALA A 234 1.26 -2.48 -20.82
C ALA A 234 2.62 -2.36 -21.51
N GLY A 235 3.58 -3.20 -21.16
CA GLY A 235 4.97 -3.12 -21.65
C GLY A 235 5.75 -1.95 -21.05
N MET A 236 5.27 -1.37 -19.96
CA MET A 236 5.90 -0.24 -19.26
C MET A 236 5.54 -0.27 -17.76
N PRO A 237 6.27 0.47 -16.89
CA PRO A 237 5.92 0.62 -15.47
C PRO A 237 4.50 1.13 -15.29
N MET A 238 3.84 0.68 -14.19
CA MET A 238 2.43 0.99 -13.96
C MET A 238 2.16 2.48 -13.76
N ASP A 239 3.07 3.19 -13.11
CA ASP A 239 2.98 4.65 -12.88
C ASP A 239 3.06 5.45 -14.19
N ALA A 240 3.79 4.94 -15.19
CA ALA A 240 3.83 5.53 -16.52
C ALA A 240 2.60 5.17 -17.38
N TYR A 241 1.91 4.07 -17.05
CA TYR A 241 0.72 3.61 -17.77
C TYR A 241 -0.57 4.31 -17.31
N LEU A 242 -0.66 4.73 -16.05
CA LEU A 242 -1.80 5.43 -15.46
C LEU A 242 -1.93 6.85 -15.99
#